data_9f6b5f3bacf8cf88f7ae1055fa311964
#
_entry.id   9f6b5f3bacf8cf88f7ae1055fa311964
#
_cell.length_a   1.000
_cell.length_b   1.000
_cell.length_c   1.000
_cell.angle_alpha   90.00
_cell.angle_beta   90.00
_cell.angle_gamma   90.00
#
_symmetry.space_group_name_H-M   'P 1'
#
loop_
_entity.id
_entity.type
_entity.pdbx_description
1 polymer ?
#
loop_
_entity_poly.entity_id
_entity_poly.type
_entity_poly.pdbx_seq_one_letter_code
_entity_poly.pdbx_strand_id
1 'polypeptide(L)'
;MKSLVTRWPLLVIAGTLLSGCGQASVDVTPADDPITITEIGDSDRHRLQLSDLAATRLGVETAAISGGPGGALLIPYAAILYDAAGATWTYVNSERLVYVREPIEVEAIEGSVARLTSGPSTGTLVVTVGAAELWGAETGVGGGH
;
A
#
# COMPACT_ATOMS: atom_id res chain seq x y z
N MET A 1 -56.34 -45.23 -56.88
CA MET A 1 -57.37 -45.69 -55.93
C MET A 1 -56.88 -45.56 -54.55
N LYS A 2 -57.66 -44.81 -53.75
CA LYS A 2 -57.73 -44.82 -52.28
C LYS A 2 -56.40 -44.59 -51.48
N SER A 3 -56.08 -43.39 -51.11
CA SER A 3 -56.41 -42.71 -49.87
C SER A 3 -56.22 -43.55 -48.61
N LEU A 4 -55.26 -43.16 -47.80
CA LEU A 4 -55.44 -43.18 -46.35
C LEU A 4 -54.54 -42.14 -45.69
N VAL A 5 -55.21 -41.15 -45.22
CA VAL A 5 -54.70 -40.06 -44.35
C VAL A 5 -54.47 -40.68 -43.00
N THR A 6 -53.26 -40.55 -42.47
CA THR A 6 -53.03 -40.75 -41.02
C THR A 6 -52.51 -39.50 -40.41
N ARG A 7 -53.40 -38.87 -39.72
CA ARG A 7 -53.18 -37.70 -38.90
C ARG A 7 -52.39 -38.13 -37.67
N TRP A 8 -51.25 -37.54 -37.43
CA TRP A 8 -50.53 -37.67 -36.18
C TRP A 8 -50.65 -36.38 -35.42
N PRO A 9 -50.98 -36.46 -34.12
CA PRO A 9 -51.21 -35.28 -33.30
C PRO A 9 -49.89 -34.65 -32.91
N LEU A 10 -49.95 -33.32 -32.88
CA LEU A 10 -48.96 -32.43 -32.28
C LEU A 10 -48.76 -32.76 -30.80
N LEU A 11 -47.53 -33.05 -30.44
CA LEU A 11 -47.11 -32.97 -29.05
C LEU A 11 -46.31 -31.69 -28.86
N VAL A 12 -46.98 -30.68 -28.31
CA VAL A 12 -46.37 -29.44 -27.87
C VAL A 12 -45.73 -29.72 -26.54
N ILE A 13 -44.42 -29.73 -26.49
CA ILE A 13 -43.69 -29.67 -25.22
C ILE A 13 -43.13 -28.24 -25.08
N ALA A 14 -43.89 -27.42 -24.39
CA ALA A 14 -43.43 -26.14 -23.87
C ALA A 14 -42.73 -26.42 -22.52
N GLY A 15 -41.49 -26.02 -22.38
CA GLY A 15 -40.78 -26.20 -21.13
C GLY A 15 -39.36 -25.71 -21.16
N THR A 16 -39.15 -24.44 -21.46
CA THR A 16 -37.86 -23.81 -21.21
C THR A 16 -38.00 -22.82 -20.05
N LEU A 17 -37.75 -23.32 -18.85
CA LEU A 17 -37.43 -22.45 -17.72
C LEU A 17 -35.97 -22.06 -17.84
N LEU A 18 -35.69 -20.93 -18.48
CA LEU A 18 -34.40 -20.25 -18.32
C LEU A 18 -34.40 -19.62 -16.90
N SER A 19 -33.78 -20.33 -15.98
CA SER A 19 -33.34 -19.72 -14.71
C SER A 19 -32.29 -18.66 -15.05
N GLY A 20 -32.69 -17.41 -15.11
CA GLY A 20 -31.79 -16.31 -15.14
C GLY A 20 -30.97 -16.29 -13.85
N CYS A 21 -29.68 -16.62 -13.93
CA CYS A 21 -28.72 -16.22 -12.91
C CYS A 21 -28.71 -14.70 -12.84
N GLY A 22 -29.42 -14.15 -11.88
CA GLY A 22 -29.28 -12.76 -11.52
C GLY A 22 -27.82 -12.54 -11.08
N GLN A 23 -27.04 -11.91 -11.94
CA GLN A 23 -25.80 -11.30 -11.51
C GLN A 23 -26.20 -10.20 -10.54
N ALA A 24 -26.01 -10.47 -9.25
CA ALA A 24 -25.98 -9.43 -8.25
C ALA A 24 -24.82 -8.51 -8.66
N SER A 25 -25.13 -7.37 -9.24
CA SER A 25 -24.19 -6.28 -9.37
C SER A 25 -23.82 -5.90 -7.93
N VAL A 26 -22.64 -6.35 -7.49
CA VAL A 26 -22.05 -5.79 -6.30
C VAL A 26 -21.73 -4.36 -6.68
N ASP A 27 -22.50 -3.41 -6.16
CA ASP A 27 -22.15 -2.01 -6.17
C ASP A 27 -20.82 -1.93 -5.40
N VAL A 28 -19.72 -2.01 -6.14
CA VAL A 28 -18.40 -1.69 -5.62
C VAL A 28 -18.43 -0.18 -5.47
N THR A 29 -18.84 0.29 -4.29
CA THR A 29 -18.50 1.64 -3.86
C THR A 29 -17.02 1.81 -4.17
N PRO A 30 -16.57 2.88 -4.88
CA PRO A 30 -15.16 3.10 -5.08
C PRO A 30 -14.52 3.02 -3.71
N ALA A 31 -13.73 1.99 -3.47
CA ALA A 31 -12.92 1.93 -2.26
C ALA A 31 -12.03 3.17 -2.35
N ASP A 32 -12.11 4.06 -1.36
CA ASP A 32 -11.12 5.10 -1.20
C ASP A 32 -9.77 4.44 -1.42
N ASP A 33 -8.97 5.00 -2.34
CA ASP A 33 -7.67 4.43 -2.67
C ASP A 33 -6.93 4.16 -1.36
N PRO A 34 -6.45 2.94 -1.13
CA PRO A 34 -5.85 2.58 0.14
C PRO A 34 -4.66 3.48 0.48
N ILE A 35 -3.99 4.00 -0.55
CA ILE A 35 -2.88 4.93 -0.43
C ILE A 35 -3.04 6.00 -1.51
N THR A 36 -3.14 7.27 -1.10
CA THR A 36 -3.10 8.42 -2.01
C THR A 36 -1.67 8.93 -2.06
N ILE A 37 -1.11 9.04 -3.26
CA ILE A 37 0.26 9.49 -3.48
C ILE A 37 0.23 10.86 -4.14
N THR A 38 0.94 11.83 -3.55
CA THR A 38 1.04 13.20 -4.06
C THR A 38 2.50 13.60 -4.15
N GLU A 39 2.92 14.15 -5.29
CA GLU A 39 4.27 14.67 -5.50
C GLU A 39 4.59 15.85 -4.57
N ILE A 40 5.83 15.96 -4.14
CA ILE A 40 6.32 17.06 -3.31
C ILE A 40 7.26 17.94 -4.14
N GLY A 41 6.70 19.01 -4.69
CA GLY A 41 7.45 19.93 -5.56
C GLY A 41 8.08 19.22 -6.75
N ASP A 42 9.29 19.62 -7.14
CA ASP A 42 10.06 19.00 -8.23
C ASP A 42 10.99 17.88 -7.73
N SER A 43 10.71 17.28 -6.57
CA SER A 43 11.51 16.19 -6.00
C SER A 43 10.95 14.82 -6.39
N ASP A 44 11.80 13.79 -6.30
CA ASP A 44 11.41 12.38 -6.45
C ASP A 44 10.73 11.80 -5.21
N ARG A 45 10.37 12.66 -4.25
CA ARG A 45 9.71 12.28 -3.00
C ARG A 45 8.22 12.54 -3.10
N HIS A 46 7.47 11.65 -2.48
CA HIS A 46 6.02 11.71 -2.47
C HIS A 46 5.47 11.75 -1.03
N ARG A 47 4.34 12.38 -0.89
CA ARG A 47 3.51 12.32 0.29
C ARG A 47 2.55 11.15 0.14
N LEU A 48 2.64 10.17 1.01
CA LEU A 48 1.77 9.00 1.04
C LEU A 48 0.73 9.20 2.14
N GLN A 49 -0.53 9.31 1.78
CA GLN A 49 -1.65 9.35 2.72
C GLN A 49 -2.33 7.98 2.72
N LEU A 50 -2.26 7.28 3.84
CA LEU A 50 -2.95 5.99 4.01
C LEU A 50 -4.37 6.19 4.51
N SER A 51 -5.28 5.29 4.09
CA SER A 51 -6.54 5.09 4.79
C SER A 51 -6.30 4.35 6.11
N ASP A 52 -7.21 4.48 7.08
CA ASP A 52 -7.13 3.74 8.36
C ASP A 52 -7.06 2.22 8.14
N LEU A 53 -7.79 1.73 7.15
CA LEU A 53 -7.80 0.31 6.80
C LEU A 53 -6.45 -0.13 6.22
N ALA A 54 -5.85 0.68 5.34
CA ALA A 54 -4.54 0.39 4.77
C ALA A 54 -3.46 0.37 5.86
N ALA A 55 -3.41 1.37 6.72
CA ALA A 55 -2.46 1.42 7.83
C ALA A 55 -2.59 0.21 8.77
N THR A 56 -3.83 -0.21 9.07
CA THR A 56 -4.09 -1.40 9.89
C THR A 56 -3.62 -2.68 9.18
N ARG A 57 -3.89 -2.82 7.89
CA ARG A 57 -3.50 -4.01 7.12
C ARG A 57 -1.99 -4.13 6.95
N LEU A 58 -1.30 -3.00 6.76
CA LEU A 58 0.16 -2.94 6.66
C LEU A 58 0.84 -3.11 8.02
N GLY A 59 0.09 -2.93 9.12
CA GLY A 59 0.65 -2.97 10.47
C GLY A 59 1.72 -1.92 10.70
N VAL A 60 1.54 -0.70 10.16
CA VAL A 60 2.54 0.35 10.25
C VAL A 60 2.81 0.73 11.70
N GLU A 61 4.06 0.60 12.11
CA GLU A 61 4.55 1.04 13.43
C GLU A 61 5.61 2.12 13.28
N THR A 62 5.69 2.98 14.28
CA THR A 62 6.65 4.09 14.31
C THR A 62 7.42 4.14 15.63
N ALA A 63 8.62 4.69 15.59
CA ALA A 63 9.40 5.04 16.76
C ALA A 63 10.00 6.43 16.60
N ALA A 64 10.24 7.11 17.72
CA ALA A 64 10.85 8.43 17.70
C ALA A 64 12.38 8.33 17.50
N ILE A 65 12.94 9.23 16.70
CA ILE A 65 14.38 9.47 16.68
C ILE A 65 14.78 10.00 18.06
N SER A 66 15.79 9.39 18.66
CA SER A 66 16.33 9.81 19.96
C SER A 66 17.65 10.56 19.83
N GLY A 67 17.96 11.38 20.84
CA GLY A 67 19.26 12.03 20.95
C GLY A 67 20.28 11.10 21.61
N GLY A 68 21.50 11.06 21.07
CA GLY A 68 22.64 10.36 21.64
C GLY A 68 23.71 11.30 22.20
N PRO A 69 24.81 10.75 22.73
CA PRO A 69 25.95 11.52 23.18
C PRO A 69 26.51 12.42 22.08
N GLY A 70 26.93 13.65 22.47
CA GLY A 70 27.49 14.60 21.52
C GLY A 70 26.50 15.18 20.49
N GLY A 71 25.19 15.05 20.74
CA GLY A 71 24.15 15.54 19.82
C GLY A 71 23.86 14.60 18.63
N ALA A 72 24.37 13.38 18.67
CA ALA A 72 24.09 12.38 17.63
C ALA A 72 22.59 12.06 17.55
N LEU A 73 22.12 11.78 16.35
CA LEU A 73 20.77 11.26 16.12
C LEU A 73 20.81 9.73 16.13
N LEU A 74 19.91 9.12 16.90
CA LEU A 74 19.79 7.67 16.99
C LEU A 74 18.46 7.23 16.40
N ILE A 75 18.50 6.31 15.44
CA ILE A 75 17.33 5.75 14.76
C ILE A 75 17.31 4.23 14.92
N PRO A 76 16.13 3.60 15.08
CA PRO A 76 16.04 2.15 14.98
C PRO A 76 16.52 1.67 13.60
N TYR A 77 17.37 0.63 13.58
CA TYR A 77 17.87 0.08 12.31
C TYR A 77 16.74 -0.36 11.37
N ALA A 78 15.62 -0.85 11.93
CA ALA A 78 14.44 -1.24 11.18
C ALA A 78 13.78 -0.11 10.39
N ALA A 79 14.08 1.17 10.71
CA ALA A 79 13.56 2.33 9.99
C ALA A 79 14.43 2.76 8.81
N ILE A 80 15.54 2.08 8.54
CA ILE A 80 16.48 2.44 7.48
C ILE A 80 16.14 1.67 6.21
N LEU A 81 16.02 2.39 5.11
CA LEU A 81 15.86 1.85 3.76
C LEU A 81 17.11 2.17 2.94
N TYR A 82 17.47 1.26 2.06
CA TYR A 82 18.57 1.41 1.11
C TYR A 82 18.02 1.38 -0.31
N ASP A 83 18.31 2.39 -1.10
CA ASP A 83 17.97 2.36 -2.52
C ASP A 83 19.00 1.58 -3.36
N ALA A 84 18.72 1.42 -4.64
CA ALA A 84 19.60 0.70 -5.56
C ALA A 84 20.97 1.39 -5.78
N ALA A 85 21.06 2.69 -5.48
CA ALA A 85 22.31 3.47 -5.56
C ALA A 85 23.11 3.40 -4.25
N GLY A 86 22.53 2.80 -3.19
CA GLY A 86 23.12 2.71 -1.86
C GLY A 86 22.87 3.93 -0.97
N ALA A 87 22.04 4.86 -1.41
CA ALA A 87 21.61 5.96 -0.55
C ALA A 87 20.64 5.45 0.53
N THR A 88 20.66 6.11 1.69
CA THR A 88 19.88 5.71 2.85
C THR A 88 18.73 6.67 3.11
N TRP A 89 17.57 6.12 3.45
CA TRP A 89 16.30 6.81 3.61
C TRP A 89 15.54 6.31 4.84
N THR A 90 14.62 7.11 5.31
CA THR A 90 13.62 6.71 6.30
C THR A 90 12.27 7.33 5.95
N TYR A 91 11.16 6.68 6.32
CA TYR A 91 9.84 7.30 6.24
C TYR A 91 9.52 8.03 7.53
N VAL A 92 9.28 9.32 7.43
CA VAL A 92 8.82 10.17 8.52
C VAL A 92 7.30 10.16 8.54
N ASN A 93 6.71 9.95 9.72
CA ASN A 93 5.30 10.17 9.96
C ASN A 93 5.08 11.65 10.33
N SER A 94 4.78 12.48 9.34
CA SER A 94 4.64 13.93 9.49
C SER A 94 3.30 14.35 10.11
N GLU A 95 2.25 13.59 9.83
CA GLU A 95 0.88 13.78 10.32
C GLU A 95 0.21 12.42 10.46
N ARG A 96 -1.00 12.38 11.06
CA ARG A 96 -1.75 11.12 11.16
C ARG A 96 -1.92 10.46 9.80
N LEU A 97 -1.41 9.22 9.66
CA LEU A 97 -1.46 8.40 8.44
C LEU A 97 -0.77 9.02 7.21
N VAL A 98 0.11 10.00 7.43
CA VAL A 98 0.89 10.63 6.36
C VAL A 98 2.36 10.30 6.54
N TYR A 99 2.96 9.82 5.47
CA TYR A 99 4.35 9.38 5.46
C TYR A 99 5.10 10.04 4.30
N VAL A 100 6.30 10.51 4.57
CA VAL A 100 7.19 11.14 3.59
C VAL A 100 8.58 10.54 3.74
N ARG A 101 9.19 10.17 2.63
CA ARG A 101 10.56 9.66 2.61
C ARG A 101 11.54 10.81 2.79
N GLU A 102 12.45 10.68 3.74
CA GLU A 102 13.50 11.65 4.02
C GLU A 102 14.88 10.99 3.93
N PRO A 103 15.88 11.69 3.34
CA PRO A 103 17.25 11.19 3.28
C PRO A 103 17.88 11.19 4.67
N ILE A 104 18.71 10.21 4.93
CA ILE A 104 19.53 10.11 6.15
C ILE A 104 20.95 9.74 5.79
N GLU A 105 21.90 10.08 6.66
CA GLU A 105 23.28 9.63 6.54
C GLU A 105 23.67 8.81 7.77
N VAL A 106 23.98 7.54 7.54
CA VAL A 106 24.32 6.59 8.60
C VAL A 106 25.82 6.65 8.88
N GLU A 107 26.21 6.96 10.11
CA GLU A 107 27.59 6.93 10.57
C GLU A 107 28.02 5.54 11.03
N ALA A 108 27.20 4.91 11.87
CA ALA A 108 27.49 3.60 12.45
C ALA A 108 26.20 2.86 12.80
N ILE A 109 26.26 1.53 12.80
CA ILE A 109 25.17 0.66 13.24
C ILE A 109 25.67 -0.18 14.40
N GLU A 110 24.97 -0.11 15.54
CA GLU A 110 25.28 -0.83 16.76
C GLU A 110 24.05 -1.66 17.20
N GLY A 111 24.06 -2.93 16.87
CA GLY A 111 22.93 -3.82 17.14
C GLY A 111 21.66 -3.40 16.39
N SER A 112 20.62 -3.02 17.11
CA SER A 112 19.33 -2.59 16.55
C SER A 112 19.18 -1.08 16.38
N VAL A 113 20.25 -0.30 16.61
CA VAL A 113 20.24 1.16 16.55
C VAL A 113 21.32 1.64 15.59
N ALA A 114 21.01 2.63 14.80
CA ALA A 114 21.97 3.33 13.97
C ALA A 114 22.16 4.77 14.45
N ARG A 115 23.40 5.25 14.36
CA ARG A 115 23.77 6.64 14.59
C ARG A 115 23.83 7.35 13.24
N LEU A 116 23.22 8.52 13.18
CA LEU A 116 23.18 9.34 11.99
C LEU A 116 24.08 10.56 12.14
N THR A 117 24.74 10.96 11.06
CA THR A 117 25.37 12.27 10.89
C THR A 117 24.39 13.31 10.36
N SER A 118 23.36 12.89 9.63
CA SER A 118 22.33 13.75 9.05
C SER A 118 20.98 13.01 8.97
N GLY A 119 19.90 13.74 9.24
CA GLY A 119 18.54 13.19 9.18
C GLY A 119 17.50 14.06 9.88
N PRO A 120 16.27 13.57 10.02
CA PRO A 120 15.20 14.28 10.72
C PRO A 120 15.55 14.50 12.20
N SER A 121 14.96 15.53 12.79
CA SER A 121 15.27 15.95 14.17
C SER A 121 14.88 14.89 15.21
N THR A 122 15.49 14.97 16.39
CA THR A 122 15.07 14.22 17.58
C THR A 122 13.58 14.44 17.86
N GLY A 123 12.87 13.38 18.19
CA GLY A 123 11.43 13.37 18.43
C GLY A 123 10.59 13.12 17.18
N THR A 124 11.18 13.19 15.98
CA THR A 124 10.48 12.83 14.74
C THR A 124 10.13 11.34 14.76
N LEU A 125 8.88 11.01 14.45
CA LEU A 125 8.44 9.62 14.30
C LEU A 125 8.87 9.06 12.95
N VAL A 126 9.54 7.92 12.97
CA VAL A 126 9.97 7.19 11.76
C VAL A 126 9.34 5.81 11.74
N VAL A 127 9.04 5.31 10.55
CA VAL A 127 8.40 4.01 10.35
C VAL A 127 9.39 2.89 10.60
N THR A 128 9.04 1.96 11.49
CA THR A 128 9.85 0.78 11.84
C THR A 128 9.26 -0.52 11.31
N VAL A 129 7.95 -0.55 11.06
CA VAL A 129 7.24 -1.66 10.40
C VAL A 129 6.40 -1.09 9.26
N GLY A 130 6.41 -1.73 8.11
CA GLY A 130 5.67 -1.29 6.91
C GLY A 130 6.46 -0.35 6.00
N ALA A 131 7.72 -0.04 6.30
CA ALA A 131 8.52 0.88 5.49
C ALA A 131 8.79 0.36 4.06
N ALA A 132 8.99 -0.94 3.89
CA ALA A 132 9.20 -1.56 2.58
C ALA A 132 7.93 -1.52 1.72
N GLU A 133 6.78 -1.70 2.34
CA GLU A 133 5.47 -1.62 1.69
C GLU A 133 5.16 -0.18 1.23
N LEU A 134 5.47 0.82 2.07
CA LEU A 134 5.38 2.24 1.68
C LEU A 134 6.29 2.54 0.50
N TRP A 135 7.53 2.03 0.51
CA TRP A 135 8.44 2.17 -0.62
C TRP A 135 7.90 1.55 -1.89
N GLY A 136 7.39 0.32 -1.81
CA GLY A 136 6.76 -0.36 -2.95
C GLY A 136 5.60 0.43 -3.53
N ALA A 137 4.76 1.03 -2.67
CA ALA A 137 3.67 1.89 -3.10
C ALA A 137 4.18 3.17 -3.77
N GLU A 138 5.16 3.86 -3.17
CA GLU A 138 5.74 5.11 -3.71
C GLU A 138 6.36 4.91 -5.09
N THR A 139 7.06 3.79 -5.29
CA THR A 139 7.80 3.51 -6.53
C THR A 139 6.99 2.73 -7.58
N GLY A 140 5.74 2.39 -7.27
CA GLY A 140 4.88 1.62 -8.18
C GLY A 140 5.25 0.14 -8.32
N VAL A 141 6.18 -0.37 -7.52
CA VAL A 141 6.61 -1.80 -7.58
C VAL A 141 5.58 -2.74 -6.95
N GLY A 142 4.64 -2.20 -6.14
CA GLY A 142 3.56 -2.97 -5.50
C GLY A 142 2.20 -2.89 -6.18
N GLY A 143 2.05 -2.10 -7.23
CA GLY A 143 0.78 -1.80 -7.92
C GLY A 143 0.72 -2.41 -9.33
N GLY A 144 0.86 -3.69 -9.43
CA GLY A 144 0.53 -4.40 -10.65
C GLY A 144 -0.82 -5.09 -10.51
N HIS A 145 -1.82 -4.52 -11.19
CA HIS A 145 -3.08 -5.07 -11.78
C HIS A 145 -4.32 -4.32 -11.42
#